data_b6de2acce5580d853423f7d7e1e0955c
#
_entry.id   b6de2acce5580d853423f7d7e1e0955c
#
_cell.length_a   1.000
_cell.length_b   1.000
_cell.length_c   1.000
_cell.angle_alpha   90.00
_cell.angle_beta   90.00
_cell.angle_gamma   90.00
#
_symmetry.space_group_name_H-M   'P 1'
#
loop_
_entity.id
_entity.type
_entity.pdbx_description
1 polymer ?
#
loop_
_entity_poly.entity_id
_entity_poly.type
_entity_poly.pdbx_seq_one_letter_code
_entity_poly.pdbx_strand_id
1 'polypeptide(L)'
;MTPPTMWEAVRSGEIVFYRFRPPPWAAIPHGFLTRRGGVSLPPFASLNLSRSVGDRPEAVEENMRRALAAAGLRPEETVTAWLVHGNTVAVVGWDDGGRALPGVDGLVTAARGLALWLRFADCLPILLADPDLPAVGLLHVGWRGLAAGILEGAPAIFDSRLGRAP
;
A
#
# COMPACT_ATOMS: atom_id res chain seq x y z
N MET A 1 6.33 30.94 13.00
CA MET A 1 5.75 29.63 13.36
C MET A 1 6.13 28.65 12.26
N THR A 2 6.87 27.60 12.58
CA THR A 2 7.15 26.53 11.62
C THR A 2 5.82 25.84 11.28
N PRO A 3 5.49 25.62 10.00
CA PRO A 3 4.25 24.91 9.65
C PRO A 3 4.26 23.53 10.30
N PRO A 4 3.11 23.01 10.76
CA PRO A 4 3.06 21.69 11.34
C PRO A 4 3.58 20.66 10.36
N THR A 5 4.47 19.80 10.81
CA THR A 5 5.01 18.73 9.99
C THR A 5 3.87 17.80 9.60
N MET A 6 3.57 17.69 8.31
CA MET A 6 2.48 16.84 7.80
C MET A 6 2.78 15.35 7.96
N TRP A 7 4.03 15.02 8.21
CA TRP A 7 4.53 13.65 8.30
C TRP A 7 5.12 13.38 9.68
N GLU A 8 5.06 12.14 10.10
CA GLU A 8 5.90 11.63 11.18
C GLU A 8 6.64 10.38 10.75
N ALA A 9 7.86 10.24 11.23
CA ALA A 9 8.63 9.02 11.12
C ALA A 9 8.32 8.12 12.31
N VAL A 10 7.87 6.90 12.03
CA VAL A 10 7.63 5.85 13.03
C VAL A 10 8.73 4.82 12.93
N ARG A 11 9.20 4.35 14.10
CA ARG A 11 10.19 3.27 14.19
C ARG A 11 9.61 2.06 14.89
N SER A 12 9.82 0.89 14.28
CA SER A 12 9.55 -0.42 14.88
C SER A 12 10.80 -1.27 14.72
N GLY A 13 11.61 -1.32 15.77
CA GLY A 13 12.97 -1.84 15.71
C GLY A 13 13.82 -1.05 14.71
N GLU A 14 14.40 -1.73 13.73
CA GLU A 14 15.19 -1.10 12.66
C GLU A 14 14.35 -0.62 11.47
N ILE A 15 13.09 -1.06 11.40
CA ILE A 15 12.16 -0.63 10.35
C ILE A 15 11.74 0.82 10.59
N VAL A 16 11.80 1.62 9.54
CA VAL A 16 11.36 3.02 9.56
C VAL A 16 10.30 3.19 8.48
N PHE A 17 9.18 3.78 8.86
CA PHE A 17 8.13 4.16 7.93
C PHE A 17 7.59 5.55 8.24
N TYR A 18 6.95 6.17 7.26
CA TYR A 18 6.34 7.49 7.40
C TYR A 18 4.82 7.36 7.33
N ARG A 19 4.13 8.21 8.09
CA ARG A 19 2.67 8.35 8.01
C ARG A 19 2.25 9.82 8.03
N PHE A 20 1.07 10.12 7.52
CA PHE A 20 0.44 11.43 7.61
C PHE A 20 -0.16 11.67 9.00
N ARG A 21 -0.07 12.90 9.47
CA ARG A 21 -0.64 13.31 10.77
C ARG A 21 -2.01 13.98 10.66
N PRO A 22 -2.27 14.81 9.62
CA PRO A 22 -3.55 15.51 9.56
C PRO A 22 -4.74 14.56 9.33
N PRO A 23 -5.94 14.91 9.85
CA PRO A 23 -7.15 14.19 9.50
C PRO A 23 -7.40 14.16 7.98
N PRO A 24 -8.01 13.09 7.44
CA PRO A 24 -8.55 11.92 8.19
C PRO A 24 -7.47 10.88 8.54
N TRP A 25 -6.24 11.06 8.06
CA TRP A 25 -5.16 10.06 8.10
C TRP A 25 -4.72 9.68 9.51
N ALA A 26 -4.83 10.60 10.48
CA ALA A 26 -4.50 10.31 11.88
C ALA A 26 -5.31 9.15 12.47
N ALA A 27 -6.52 8.92 11.97
CA ALA A 27 -7.43 7.86 12.44
C ALA A 27 -7.37 6.58 11.58
N ILE A 28 -6.73 6.64 10.40
CA ILE A 28 -6.63 5.52 9.46
C ILE A 28 -5.24 4.92 9.55
N PRO A 29 -5.08 3.64 9.94
CA PRO A 29 -3.79 2.97 9.93
C PRO A 29 -3.19 2.97 8.52
N HIS A 30 -2.04 3.57 8.34
CA HIS A 30 -1.32 3.61 7.07
C HIS A 30 0.17 3.86 7.29
N GLY A 31 0.98 3.61 6.25
CA GLY A 31 2.41 3.91 6.31
C GLY A 31 3.13 3.65 5.00
N PHE A 32 4.22 4.38 4.81
CA PHE A 32 5.16 4.22 3.71
C PHE A 32 6.48 3.72 4.26
N LEU A 33 6.74 2.44 4.06
CA LEU A 33 8.00 1.81 4.48
C LEU A 33 9.18 2.41 3.70
N THR A 34 10.29 2.60 4.41
CA THR A 34 11.55 2.95 3.78
C THR A 34 12.33 1.69 3.41
N ARG A 35 13.45 1.86 2.71
CA ARG A 35 14.36 0.74 2.41
C ARG A 35 15.22 0.27 3.60
N ARG A 36 15.00 0.77 4.80
CA ARG A 36 15.83 0.50 5.99
C ARG A 36 15.27 -0.64 6.85
N GLY A 37 16.17 -1.38 7.52
CA GLY A 37 15.82 -2.40 8.52
C GLY A 37 15.69 -3.81 7.96
N GLY A 38 16.03 -4.04 6.70
CA GLY A 38 16.06 -5.35 6.07
C GLY A 38 17.42 -6.05 6.16
N VAL A 39 17.48 -7.23 5.51
CA VAL A 39 18.66 -8.11 5.50
C VAL A 39 19.30 -8.26 4.12
N SER A 40 18.74 -7.64 3.09
CA SER A 40 19.31 -7.67 1.75
C SER A 40 20.64 -6.92 1.69
N LEU A 41 21.58 -7.49 0.95
CA LEU A 41 22.88 -6.89 0.69
C LEU A 41 22.84 -5.97 -0.54
N PRO A 42 23.84 -5.10 -0.74
CA PRO A 42 23.95 -4.35 -1.99
C PRO A 42 23.89 -5.26 -3.23
N PRO A 43 23.26 -4.84 -4.34
CA PRO A 43 22.65 -3.51 -4.55
C PRO A 43 21.25 -3.34 -3.94
N PHE A 44 20.68 -4.36 -3.29
CA PHE A 44 19.31 -4.38 -2.79
C PHE A 44 19.15 -3.88 -1.35
N ALA A 45 20.22 -3.38 -0.75
CA ALA A 45 20.24 -3.00 0.67
C ALA A 45 19.19 -1.94 1.02
N SER A 46 18.41 -2.19 2.05
CA SER A 46 18.37 -3.38 2.92
C SER A 46 17.00 -4.05 2.96
N LEU A 47 15.86 -3.31 2.88
CA LEU A 47 14.50 -3.83 2.98
C LEU A 47 13.90 -4.00 1.58
N ASN A 48 14.52 -4.81 0.73
CA ASN A 48 13.94 -5.15 -0.55
C ASN A 48 12.77 -6.13 -0.38
N LEU A 49 11.62 -5.78 -0.95
CA LEU A 49 10.38 -6.56 -0.90
C LEU A 49 10.00 -7.13 -2.28
N SER A 50 10.86 -6.93 -3.29
CA SER A 50 10.62 -7.42 -4.65
C SER A 50 11.28 -8.77 -4.87
N ARG A 51 10.52 -9.72 -5.40
CA ARG A 51 11.02 -11.04 -5.80
C ARG A 51 11.55 -11.08 -7.24
N SER A 52 11.39 -9.98 -8.00
CA SER A 52 11.67 -9.94 -9.45
C SER A 52 12.98 -9.23 -9.83
N VAL A 53 13.73 -8.72 -8.86
CA VAL A 53 14.95 -7.93 -9.11
C VAL A 53 16.25 -8.71 -8.98
N GLY A 54 16.17 -10.01 -8.66
CA GLY A 54 17.36 -10.88 -8.56
C GLY A 54 18.02 -10.93 -7.19
N ASP A 55 17.36 -10.44 -6.15
CA ASP A 55 17.80 -10.65 -4.76
C ASP A 55 17.57 -12.09 -4.30
N ARG A 56 18.24 -12.50 -3.23
CA ARG A 56 18.06 -13.82 -2.64
C ARG A 56 16.64 -14.00 -2.10
N PRO A 57 15.92 -15.06 -2.49
CA PRO A 57 14.54 -15.29 -2.05
C PRO A 57 14.37 -15.26 -0.53
N GLU A 58 15.30 -15.84 0.23
CA GLU A 58 15.27 -15.92 1.69
C GLU A 58 15.40 -14.52 2.32
N ALA A 59 16.20 -13.64 1.71
CA ALA A 59 16.33 -12.26 2.17
C ALA A 59 15.03 -11.46 1.95
N VAL A 60 14.40 -11.64 0.78
CA VAL A 60 13.12 -10.99 0.47
C VAL A 60 12.00 -11.49 1.40
N GLU A 61 11.99 -12.80 1.71
CA GLU A 61 11.01 -13.38 2.63
C GLU A 61 11.19 -12.87 4.06
N GLU A 62 12.41 -12.82 4.55
CA GLU A 62 12.72 -12.25 5.88
C GLU A 62 12.39 -10.75 5.92
N ASN A 63 12.67 -10.00 4.85
CA ASN A 63 12.28 -8.60 4.75
C ASN A 63 10.76 -8.42 4.81
N MET A 64 10.01 -9.25 4.10
CA MET A 64 8.54 -9.21 4.13
C MET A 64 8.02 -9.51 5.53
N ARG A 65 8.55 -10.54 6.19
CA ARG A 65 8.19 -10.88 7.58
C ARG A 65 8.44 -9.71 8.53
N ARG A 66 9.60 -9.04 8.43
CA ARG A 66 9.94 -7.85 9.23
C ARG A 66 9.00 -6.69 8.95
N ALA A 67 8.73 -6.42 7.68
CA ALA A 67 7.87 -5.33 7.25
C ALA A 67 6.43 -5.50 7.78
N LEU A 68 5.85 -6.69 7.64
CA LEU A 68 4.53 -7.00 8.17
C LEU A 68 4.49 -6.93 9.69
N ALA A 69 5.47 -7.50 10.38
CA ALA A 69 5.57 -7.43 11.84
C ALA A 69 5.66 -5.97 12.34
N ALA A 70 6.44 -5.11 11.66
CA ALA A 70 6.54 -3.69 11.99
C ALA A 70 5.22 -2.94 11.80
N ALA A 71 4.40 -3.35 10.85
CA ALA A 71 3.06 -2.83 10.61
C ALA A 71 1.99 -3.45 11.53
N GLY A 72 2.34 -4.47 12.33
CA GLY A 72 1.39 -5.20 13.18
C GLY A 72 0.41 -6.06 12.38
N LEU A 73 0.82 -6.53 11.20
CA LEU A 73 -0.02 -7.29 10.26
C LEU A 73 0.47 -8.73 10.13
N ARG A 74 -0.48 -9.62 9.89
CA ARG A 74 -0.22 -11.00 9.46
C ARG A 74 -0.42 -11.11 7.95
N PRO A 75 0.24 -12.06 7.24
CA PRO A 75 0.11 -12.22 5.80
C PRO A 75 -1.35 -12.33 5.33
N GLU A 76 -2.17 -13.09 6.02
CA GLU A 76 -3.58 -13.33 5.72
C GLU A 76 -4.48 -12.09 5.90
N GLU A 77 -4.00 -11.06 6.59
CA GLU A 77 -4.67 -9.78 6.77
C GLU A 77 -4.33 -8.77 5.67
N THR A 78 -3.52 -9.17 4.68
CA THR A 78 -3.08 -8.28 3.61
C THR A 78 -3.58 -8.75 2.25
N VAL A 79 -3.91 -7.80 1.38
CA VAL A 79 -4.10 -8.04 -0.06
C VAL A 79 -3.08 -7.23 -0.81
N THR A 80 -2.41 -7.85 -1.78
CA THR A 80 -1.45 -7.19 -2.64
C THR A 80 -1.80 -7.37 -4.13
N ALA A 81 -1.00 -6.79 -5.01
CA ALA A 81 -1.22 -6.89 -6.45
C ALA A 81 0.08 -7.18 -7.21
N TRP A 82 -0.07 -7.81 -8.37
CA TRP A 82 0.96 -7.93 -9.40
C TRP A 82 0.78 -6.76 -10.36
N LEU A 83 1.53 -5.70 -10.11
CA LEU A 83 1.42 -4.41 -10.78
C LEU A 83 1.84 -4.51 -12.24
N VAL A 84 1.05 -3.91 -13.12
CA VAL A 84 1.28 -3.91 -14.58
C VAL A 84 1.40 -2.50 -15.17
N HIS A 85 1.38 -1.47 -14.31
CA HIS A 85 1.40 -0.04 -14.68
C HIS A 85 0.18 0.36 -15.52
N GLY A 86 -0.95 -0.30 -15.26
CA GLY A 86 -2.25 -0.03 -15.88
C GLY A 86 -3.13 0.91 -15.05
N ASN A 87 -4.44 0.86 -15.34
CA ASN A 87 -5.45 1.67 -14.65
C ASN A 87 -6.54 0.83 -13.96
N THR A 88 -6.36 -0.48 -13.90
CA THR A 88 -7.34 -1.36 -13.27
C THR A 88 -7.27 -1.27 -11.76
N VAL A 89 -8.43 -1.02 -11.12
CA VAL A 89 -8.60 -0.99 -9.66
C VAL A 89 -9.56 -2.08 -9.26
N ALA A 90 -9.18 -2.92 -8.31
CA ALA A 90 -10.00 -4.01 -7.79
C ALA A 90 -10.63 -3.65 -6.45
N VAL A 91 -11.89 -4.03 -6.26
CA VAL A 91 -12.53 -4.07 -4.95
C VAL A 91 -12.21 -5.40 -4.29
N VAL A 92 -11.68 -5.38 -3.08
CA VAL A 92 -11.23 -6.57 -2.35
C VAL A 92 -11.91 -6.70 -1.00
N GLY A 93 -12.06 -7.95 -0.56
CA GLY A 93 -12.63 -8.33 0.71
C GLY A 93 -11.79 -9.38 1.43
N TRP A 94 -12.31 -9.92 2.54
CA TRP A 94 -11.62 -10.95 3.33
C TRP A 94 -11.32 -12.24 2.56
N ASP A 95 -12.11 -12.57 1.53
CA ASP A 95 -11.86 -13.72 0.65
C ASP A 95 -10.57 -13.58 -0.18
N ASP A 96 -10.06 -12.37 -0.29
CA ASP A 96 -8.80 -12.05 -0.98
C ASP A 96 -7.60 -11.99 -0.02
N GLY A 97 -7.81 -12.15 1.29
CA GLY A 97 -6.77 -12.10 2.30
C GLY A 97 -5.63 -13.08 2.00
N GLY A 98 -4.39 -12.61 2.13
CA GLY A 98 -3.17 -13.36 1.81
C GLY A 98 -2.86 -13.49 0.31
N ARG A 99 -3.70 -12.94 -0.58
CA ARG A 99 -3.56 -13.11 -2.03
C ARG A 99 -2.87 -11.93 -2.71
N ALA A 100 -2.27 -12.22 -3.85
CA ALA A 100 -1.78 -11.23 -4.81
C ALA A 100 -2.67 -11.27 -6.07
N LEU A 101 -3.38 -10.19 -6.36
CA LEU A 101 -4.26 -10.11 -7.52
C LEU A 101 -3.45 -9.77 -8.76
N PRO A 102 -3.60 -10.51 -9.86
CA PRO A 102 -2.88 -10.22 -11.09
C PRO A 102 -3.51 -9.06 -11.86
N GLY A 103 -2.66 -8.25 -12.51
CA GLY A 103 -3.10 -7.28 -13.52
C GLY A 103 -3.84 -6.06 -13.00
N VAL A 104 -3.68 -5.71 -11.72
CA VAL A 104 -4.29 -4.53 -11.14
C VAL A 104 -3.23 -3.60 -10.55
N ASP A 105 -3.48 -2.30 -10.61
CA ASP A 105 -2.59 -1.25 -10.08
C ASP A 105 -3.27 -0.43 -8.98
N GLY A 106 -4.47 -0.82 -8.57
CA GLY A 106 -5.17 -0.22 -7.46
C GLY A 106 -6.01 -1.24 -6.71
N LEU A 107 -6.12 -1.04 -5.40
CA LEU A 107 -6.97 -1.83 -4.52
C LEU A 107 -7.84 -0.89 -3.71
N VAL A 108 -9.11 -1.25 -3.52
CA VAL A 108 -10.03 -0.55 -2.61
C VAL A 108 -10.80 -1.56 -1.77
N THR A 109 -11.08 -1.19 -0.52
CA THR A 109 -11.83 -2.08 0.39
C THR A 109 -12.65 -1.28 1.39
N ALA A 110 -13.79 -1.85 1.78
CA ALA A 110 -14.57 -1.46 2.96
C ALA A 110 -14.45 -2.50 4.09
N ALA A 111 -13.68 -3.56 3.90
CA ALA A 111 -13.49 -4.62 4.89
C ALA A 111 -12.58 -4.13 6.02
N ARG A 112 -13.15 -3.89 7.21
CA ARG A 112 -12.38 -3.48 8.38
C ARG A 112 -11.37 -4.53 8.79
N GLY A 113 -10.13 -4.10 9.06
CA GLY A 113 -9.03 -4.99 9.46
C GLY A 113 -8.27 -5.64 8.30
N LEU A 114 -8.77 -5.54 7.06
CA LEU A 114 -8.04 -5.96 5.86
C LEU A 114 -7.11 -4.84 5.40
N ALA A 115 -5.82 -5.12 5.25
CA ALA A 115 -4.81 -4.15 4.84
C ALA A 115 -4.50 -4.26 3.34
N LEU A 116 -4.45 -3.11 2.67
CA LEU A 116 -3.98 -3.00 1.29
C LEU A 116 -2.46 -2.81 1.28
N TRP A 117 -1.74 -3.65 0.54
CA TRP A 117 -0.29 -3.68 0.54
C TRP A 117 0.27 -3.66 -0.88
N LEU A 118 0.92 -2.56 -1.27
CA LEU A 118 1.57 -2.46 -2.58
C LEU A 118 3.06 -2.13 -2.44
N ARG A 119 3.83 -2.46 -3.46
CA ARG A 119 5.27 -2.19 -3.52
C ARG A 119 5.55 -1.07 -4.50
N PHE A 120 6.42 -0.17 -4.10
CA PHE A 120 6.80 0.99 -4.90
C PHE A 120 8.32 1.08 -4.99
N ALA A 121 8.81 1.57 -6.11
CA ALA A 121 10.20 1.96 -6.30
C ALA A 121 10.26 3.47 -6.59
N ASP A 122 9.69 3.89 -7.72
CA ASP A 122 9.70 5.26 -8.23
C ASP A 122 8.32 5.79 -8.64
N CYS A 123 7.31 4.89 -8.77
CA CYS A 123 5.92 5.28 -8.99
C CYS A 123 5.28 5.87 -7.72
N LEU A 124 4.24 6.68 -7.88
CA LEU A 124 3.57 7.36 -6.77
C LEU A 124 2.58 6.44 -6.05
N PRO A 125 2.67 6.30 -4.71
CA PRO A 125 1.60 5.76 -3.90
C PRO A 125 0.51 6.82 -3.69
N ILE A 126 -0.72 6.50 -4.03
CA ILE A 126 -1.88 7.36 -3.74
C ILE A 126 -2.78 6.62 -2.75
N LEU A 127 -3.00 7.25 -1.61
CA LEU A 127 -3.96 6.77 -0.61
C LEU A 127 -5.31 7.44 -0.85
N LEU A 128 -6.37 6.67 -0.79
CA LEU A 128 -7.74 7.15 -0.84
C LEU A 128 -8.45 6.80 0.46
N ALA A 129 -9.29 7.70 0.94
CA ALA A 129 -10.18 7.46 2.07
C ALA A 129 -11.48 8.19 1.82
N ASP A 130 -12.59 7.53 2.04
CA ASP A 130 -13.90 8.17 2.03
C ASP A 130 -14.20 8.72 3.43
N PRO A 131 -14.63 10.00 3.56
CA PRO A 131 -14.94 10.58 4.87
C PRO A 131 -16.20 10.00 5.51
N ASP A 132 -17.13 9.50 4.69
CA ASP A 132 -18.46 9.07 5.12
C ASP A 132 -18.59 7.53 5.17
N LEU A 133 -17.77 6.82 4.41
CA LEU A 133 -17.74 5.37 4.34
C LEU A 133 -16.47 4.82 4.99
N PRO A 134 -16.53 3.66 5.66
CA PRO A 134 -15.33 3.02 6.19
C PRO A 134 -14.51 2.35 5.08
N ALA A 135 -14.23 3.11 4.01
CA ALA A 135 -13.59 2.62 2.81
C ALA A 135 -12.24 3.31 2.58
N VAL A 136 -11.26 2.52 2.16
CA VAL A 136 -9.91 2.98 1.83
C VAL A 136 -9.44 2.42 0.51
N GLY A 137 -8.51 3.12 -0.14
CA GLY A 137 -7.87 2.66 -1.36
C GLY A 137 -6.37 2.94 -1.36
N LEU A 138 -5.66 2.14 -2.12
CA LEU A 138 -4.23 2.29 -2.39
C LEU A 138 -3.98 2.07 -3.87
N LEU A 139 -3.42 3.09 -4.53
CA LEU A 139 -3.13 3.05 -5.98
C LEU A 139 -1.62 3.12 -6.21
N HIS A 140 -1.15 2.33 -7.17
CA HIS A 140 0.16 2.43 -7.76
C HIS A 140 0.07 3.25 -9.04
N VAL A 141 0.55 4.49 -9.00
CA VAL A 141 0.39 5.44 -10.10
C VAL A 141 1.73 5.68 -10.79
N GLY A 142 1.98 4.88 -11.81
CA GLY A 142 3.02 5.15 -12.81
C GLY A 142 2.49 6.08 -13.91
N TRP A 143 3.37 6.64 -14.75
CA TRP A 143 2.99 7.56 -15.82
C TRP A 143 1.97 6.96 -16.81
N ARG A 144 2.05 5.64 -17.08
CA ARG A 144 1.09 4.94 -17.96
C ARG A 144 -0.29 4.86 -17.34
N GLY A 145 -0.36 4.46 -16.06
CA GLY A 145 -1.62 4.38 -15.32
C GLY A 145 -2.28 5.75 -15.18
N LEU A 146 -1.47 6.79 -14.95
CA LEU A 146 -1.94 8.17 -14.90
C LEU A 146 -2.55 8.60 -16.24
N ALA A 147 -1.83 8.38 -17.35
CA ALA A 147 -2.33 8.68 -18.70
C ALA A 147 -3.57 7.86 -19.10
N ALA A 148 -3.73 6.66 -18.51
CA ALA A 148 -4.89 5.79 -18.73
C ALA A 148 -6.07 6.09 -17.77
N GLY A 149 -5.98 7.10 -16.90
CA GLY A 149 -7.09 7.57 -16.06
C GLY A 149 -7.31 6.77 -14.79
N ILE A 150 -6.25 6.24 -14.12
CA ILE A 150 -6.40 5.50 -12.87
C ILE A 150 -6.95 6.39 -11.74
N LEU A 151 -6.63 7.69 -11.73
CA LEU A 151 -7.10 8.61 -10.71
C LEU A 151 -8.57 8.96 -10.87
N GLU A 152 -9.06 8.98 -12.09
CA GLU A 152 -10.47 9.25 -12.39
C GLU A 152 -11.33 8.01 -12.15
N GLY A 153 -10.80 6.83 -12.44
CA GLY A 153 -11.51 5.57 -12.27
C GLY A 153 -11.68 5.13 -10.81
N ALA A 154 -10.71 5.40 -9.96
CA ALA A 154 -10.73 4.93 -8.58
C ALA A 154 -11.87 5.54 -7.73
N PRO A 155 -12.15 6.86 -7.73
CA PRO A 155 -13.29 7.43 -7.01
C PRO A 155 -14.64 6.87 -7.45
N ALA A 156 -14.83 6.66 -8.74
CA ALA A 156 -16.07 6.08 -9.27
C ALA A 156 -16.37 4.68 -8.71
N ILE A 157 -15.33 3.92 -8.32
CA ILE A 157 -15.49 2.62 -7.67
C ILE A 157 -15.98 2.76 -6.23
N PHE A 158 -15.54 3.78 -5.49
CA PHE A 158 -16.08 4.08 -4.18
C PHE A 158 -17.59 4.36 -4.25
N ASP A 159 -18.00 5.19 -5.21
CA ASP A 159 -19.40 5.55 -5.38
C ASP A 159 -20.28 4.37 -5.79
N SER A 160 -19.84 3.59 -6.78
CA SER A 160 -20.68 2.57 -7.39
C SER A 160 -20.66 1.20 -6.70
N ARG A 161 -19.55 0.84 -6.04
CA ARG A 161 -19.36 -0.53 -5.51
C ARG A 161 -19.24 -0.63 -4.00
N LEU A 162 -18.95 0.47 -3.31
CA LEU A 162 -18.81 0.48 -1.85
C LEU A 162 -19.98 1.16 -1.13
N GLY A 163 -21.02 1.58 -1.86
CA GLY A 163 -22.32 1.88 -1.26
C GLY A 163 -22.73 3.35 -1.15
N ARG A 164 -22.13 4.27 -1.93
CA ARG A 164 -22.88 5.49 -2.25
C ARG A 164 -23.87 5.12 -3.36
N ALA A 165 -25.16 4.98 -2.97
CA ALA A 165 -26.23 4.97 -3.95
C ALA A 165 -26.20 6.31 -4.72
N PRO A 166 -26.54 6.32 -6.01
CA PRO A 166 -26.66 7.55 -6.77
C PRO A 166 -27.73 8.48 -6.20
#